data_b2fdf8505fa808777a1b29c2376caf61
#
_entry.id   b2fdf8505fa808777a1b29c2376caf61
#
_cell.length_a   1.000
_cell.length_b   1.000
_cell.length_c   1.000
_cell.angle_alpha   90.00
_cell.angle_beta   90.00
_cell.angle_gamma   90.00
#
_symmetry.space_group_name_H-M   'P 1'
#
loop_
_entity.id
_entity.type
_entity.pdbx_description
1 polymer ?
#
loop_
_entity_poly.entity_id
_entity_poly.type
_entity_poly.pdbx_seq_one_letter_code
_entity_poly.pdbx_strand_id
1 'polypeptide(L)'
;MQKIVLFLDIDGVINVPEVYSSEFISCYQRFDLYGSPVPLARQFLQAVDRSESIKPFWMSKGWRKHAIVWNQWAQTRPWRVAYPISFVQMREVMAKYPGIFLDEVEDGKTLAAIWHSGNVDRVVWIEDGFPESAIFWAKLDNRVTLISTLHECDRTQIGINAENIDRIFAALNLKLD
;
A
#
# COMPACT_ATOMS: atom_id res chain seq x y z
N MET A 1 -1.03 -22.98 -3.01
CA MET A 1 -0.65 -21.65 -3.55
C MET A 1 -0.46 -20.71 -2.35
N GLN A 2 0.65 -19.99 -2.30
CA GLN A 2 0.97 -19.08 -1.19
C GLN A 2 -0.04 -17.91 -1.18
N LYS A 3 -0.65 -17.65 -0.01
CA LYS A 3 -1.60 -16.54 0.16
C LYS A 3 -0.86 -15.30 0.61
N ILE A 4 -1.00 -14.22 -0.15
CA ILE A 4 -0.36 -12.93 0.11
C ILE A 4 -1.42 -11.87 0.39
N VAL A 5 -1.24 -11.07 1.43
CA VAL A 5 -1.96 -9.81 1.59
C VAL A 5 -1.04 -8.66 1.17
N LEU A 6 -1.54 -7.79 0.31
CA LEU A 6 -0.89 -6.57 -0.09
C LEU A 6 -1.61 -5.37 0.54
N PHE A 7 -0.87 -4.54 1.27
CA PHE A 7 -1.28 -3.20 1.66
C PHE A 7 -0.54 -2.18 0.78
N LEU A 8 -1.28 -1.34 0.09
CA LEU A 8 -0.75 -0.38 -0.86
C LEU A 8 -1.24 1.02 -0.52
N ASP A 9 -0.31 1.93 -0.24
CA ASP A 9 -0.64 3.35 -0.17
C ASP A 9 -0.76 3.97 -1.55
N ILE A 10 -1.32 5.16 -1.62
CA ILE A 10 -1.59 5.89 -2.86
C ILE A 10 -0.56 6.99 -3.03
N ASP A 11 -0.53 7.95 -2.11
CA ASP A 11 0.33 9.12 -2.20
C ASP A 11 1.78 8.74 -1.89
N GLY A 12 2.72 9.20 -2.70
CA GLY A 12 4.12 8.80 -2.61
C GLY A 12 4.44 7.39 -3.13
N VAL A 13 3.43 6.59 -3.50
CA VAL A 13 3.58 5.21 -3.99
C VAL A 13 3.18 5.07 -5.44
N ILE A 14 1.91 5.25 -5.76
CA ILE A 14 1.40 5.22 -7.14
C ILE A 14 1.01 6.59 -7.65
N ASN A 15 0.87 7.54 -6.75
CA ASN A 15 0.62 8.96 -6.98
C ASN A 15 1.77 9.77 -6.40
N VAL A 16 2.51 10.49 -7.24
CA VAL A 16 3.62 11.34 -6.81
C VAL A 16 3.41 12.78 -7.27
N PRO A 17 3.76 13.80 -6.47
CA PRO A 17 3.64 15.17 -6.89
C PRO A 17 4.66 15.50 -8.00
N GLU A 18 4.16 16.12 -9.08
CA GLU A 18 4.90 16.92 -10.08
C GLU A 18 5.95 16.27 -10.99
N VAL A 19 6.16 14.96 -10.96
CA VAL A 19 7.28 14.38 -11.73
C VAL A 19 6.94 14.06 -13.19
N TYR A 20 5.65 14.04 -13.58
CA TYR A 20 5.25 13.48 -14.87
C TYR A 20 4.32 14.37 -15.71
N SER A 21 4.54 14.28 -17.01
CA SER A 21 4.05 15.06 -18.13
C SER A 21 2.56 15.45 -18.14
N SER A 22 2.26 16.54 -18.83
CA SER A 22 0.94 17.13 -19.09
C SER A 22 -0.16 16.17 -19.57
N GLU A 23 0.17 15.04 -20.16
CA GLU A 23 -0.81 14.01 -20.59
C GLU A 23 -1.56 13.35 -19.43
N PHE A 24 -0.89 13.18 -18.29
CA PHE A 24 -1.51 12.59 -17.11
C PHE A 24 -2.38 13.57 -16.33
N ILE A 25 -2.04 14.85 -16.32
CA ILE A 25 -2.80 15.90 -15.63
C ILE A 25 -4.25 15.94 -16.14
N SER A 26 -4.50 15.74 -17.43
CA SER A 26 -5.85 15.77 -18.00
C SER A 26 -6.73 14.62 -17.51
N CYS A 27 -6.17 13.46 -17.22
CA CYS A 27 -6.90 12.32 -16.67
C CYS A 27 -7.24 12.54 -15.18
N TYR A 28 -6.35 13.19 -14.44
CA TYR A 28 -6.47 13.45 -13.01
C TYR A 28 -7.44 14.58 -12.68
N GLN A 29 -7.50 15.62 -13.47
CA GLN A 29 -8.42 16.75 -13.31
C GLN A 29 -9.90 16.31 -13.32
N ARG A 30 -10.21 15.18 -13.98
CA ARG A 30 -11.55 14.59 -13.92
C ARG A 30 -11.97 14.08 -12.55
N PHE A 31 -11.01 13.86 -11.66
CA PHE A 31 -11.25 13.17 -10.38
C PHE A 31 -10.94 14.03 -9.16
N ASP A 32 -10.62 15.33 -9.35
CA ASP A 32 -10.20 16.24 -8.26
C ASP A 32 -9.03 15.66 -7.43
N LEU A 33 -8.11 14.93 -8.06
CA LEU A 33 -6.95 14.38 -7.40
C LEU A 33 -5.72 15.25 -7.66
N TYR A 34 -4.88 15.40 -6.63
CA TYR A 34 -3.60 16.09 -6.72
C TYR A 34 -2.49 15.07 -6.97
N GLY A 35 -1.57 15.39 -7.89
CA GLY A 35 -0.44 14.55 -8.23
C GLY A 35 -0.56 13.91 -9.62
N SER A 36 0.29 12.93 -9.88
CA SER A 36 0.34 12.19 -11.13
C SER A 36 0.61 10.71 -10.88
N PRO A 37 -0.09 9.79 -11.60
CA PRO A 37 0.24 8.38 -11.51
C PRO A 37 1.66 8.14 -12.01
N VAL A 38 2.42 7.32 -11.28
CA VAL A 38 3.72 6.85 -11.79
C VAL A 38 3.51 6.00 -13.05
N PRO A 39 4.44 6.01 -14.02
CA PRO A 39 4.27 5.32 -15.32
C PRO A 39 3.89 3.85 -15.19
N LEU A 40 4.46 3.14 -14.21
CA LEU A 40 4.22 1.71 -13.99
C LEU A 40 2.96 1.40 -13.16
N ALA A 41 2.27 2.42 -12.60
CA ALA A 41 1.16 2.19 -11.67
C ALA A 41 0.03 1.34 -12.26
N ARG A 42 -0.41 1.64 -13.48
CA ARG A 42 -1.50 0.87 -14.10
C ARG A 42 -1.13 -0.58 -14.32
N GLN A 43 0.05 -0.82 -14.91
CA GLN A 43 0.55 -2.18 -15.16
C GLN A 43 0.69 -2.96 -13.86
N PHE A 44 1.25 -2.35 -12.83
CA PHE A 44 1.39 -2.94 -11.50
C PHE A 44 0.03 -3.32 -10.89
N LEU A 45 -0.91 -2.37 -10.85
CA LEU A 45 -2.25 -2.60 -10.30
C LEU A 45 -2.99 -3.73 -11.02
N GLN A 46 -2.90 -3.77 -12.35
CA GLN A 46 -3.49 -4.84 -13.15
C GLN A 46 -2.82 -6.19 -12.94
N ALA A 47 -1.49 -6.24 -12.77
CA ALA A 47 -0.78 -7.47 -12.46
C ALA A 47 -1.20 -8.03 -11.09
N VAL A 48 -1.30 -7.16 -10.08
CA VAL A 48 -1.82 -7.54 -8.76
C VAL A 48 -3.25 -8.06 -8.85
N ASP A 49 -4.12 -7.37 -9.61
CA ASP A 49 -5.54 -7.71 -9.72
C ASP A 49 -5.80 -9.05 -10.43
N ARG A 50 -4.96 -9.42 -11.39
CA ARG A 50 -5.02 -10.72 -12.08
C ARG A 50 -4.56 -11.89 -11.21
N SER A 51 -3.81 -11.62 -10.13
CA SER A 51 -3.28 -12.67 -9.27
C SER A 51 -4.34 -13.18 -8.28
N GLU A 52 -4.66 -14.47 -8.35
CA GLU A 52 -5.56 -15.13 -7.39
C GLU A 52 -4.92 -15.35 -6.01
N SER A 53 -3.59 -15.30 -5.93
CA SER A 53 -2.84 -15.48 -4.68
C SER A 53 -2.75 -14.21 -3.84
N ILE A 54 -3.01 -13.04 -4.43
CA ILE A 54 -2.89 -11.75 -3.77
C ILE A 54 -4.25 -11.20 -3.39
N LYS A 55 -4.40 -10.85 -2.11
CA LYS A 55 -5.54 -10.09 -1.58
C LYS A 55 -5.11 -8.65 -1.35
N PRO A 56 -5.40 -7.75 -2.28
CA PRO A 56 -4.98 -6.36 -2.16
C PRO A 56 -5.92 -5.54 -1.29
N PHE A 57 -5.32 -4.59 -0.57
CA PHE A 57 -6.01 -3.54 0.17
C PHE A 57 -5.36 -2.19 -0.09
N TRP A 58 -6.20 -1.17 -0.22
CA TRP A 58 -5.76 0.22 -0.14
C TRP A 58 -5.47 0.61 1.31
N MET A 59 -4.33 1.26 1.56
CA MET A 59 -3.89 1.66 2.91
C MET A 59 -3.84 3.19 3.07
N SER A 60 -4.48 3.95 2.22
CA SER A 60 -4.45 5.40 2.27
C SER A 60 -5.31 5.96 3.41
N LYS A 61 -4.81 6.99 4.12
CA LYS A 61 -5.59 7.79 5.07
C LYS A 61 -6.67 8.64 4.37
N GLY A 62 -6.46 8.92 3.10
CA GLY A 62 -7.31 9.82 2.31
C GLY A 62 -8.60 9.22 1.80
N TRP A 63 -8.92 7.87 2.04
CA TRP A 63 -10.28 7.58 1.77
C TRP A 63 -10.70 6.57 0.72
N ARG A 64 -11.84 5.98 1.04
CA ARG A 64 -12.69 5.17 0.14
C ARG A 64 -12.92 5.84 -1.24
N LYS A 65 -12.99 7.17 -1.28
CA LYS A 65 -13.20 7.96 -2.50
C LYS A 65 -12.03 7.80 -3.49
N HIS A 66 -10.81 7.92 -3.00
CA HIS A 66 -9.60 7.73 -3.81
C HIS A 66 -9.48 6.28 -4.30
N ALA A 67 -9.76 5.29 -3.45
CA ALA A 67 -9.72 3.89 -3.82
C ALA A 67 -10.63 3.56 -5.01
N ILE A 68 -11.84 4.11 -5.04
CA ILE A 68 -12.78 3.92 -6.15
C ILE A 68 -12.19 4.48 -7.45
N VAL A 69 -11.62 5.68 -7.40
CA VAL A 69 -11.05 6.34 -8.57
C VAL A 69 -9.86 5.57 -9.12
N TRP A 70 -8.96 5.11 -8.24
CA TRP A 70 -7.80 4.34 -8.65
C TRP A 70 -8.18 2.99 -9.26
N ASN A 71 -9.16 2.28 -8.70
CA ASN A 71 -9.67 1.05 -9.28
C ASN A 71 -10.27 1.27 -10.68
N GLN A 72 -11.06 2.35 -10.84
CA GLN A 72 -11.65 2.70 -12.14
C GLN A 72 -10.59 3.07 -13.17
N TRP A 73 -9.63 3.92 -12.79
CA TRP A 73 -8.54 4.34 -13.66
C TRP A 73 -7.66 3.16 -14.11
N ALA A 74 -7.32 2.25 -13.19
CA ALA A 74 -6.52 1.08 -13.48
C ALA A 74 -7.32 -0.06 -14.13
N GLN A 75 -8.66 0.04 -14.17
CA GLN A 75 -9.54 -1.03 -14.65
C GLN A 75 -9.39 -2.33 -13.85
N THR A 76 -9.30 -2.23 -12.54
CA THR A 76 -9.22 -3.36 -11.61
C THR A 76 -10.56 -3.62 -10.93
N ARG A 77 -10.68 -4.78 -10.29
CA ARG A 77 -11.76 -5.04 -9.34
C ARG A 77 -11.75 -4.00 -8.21
N PRO A 78 -12.86 -3.76 -7.52
CA PRO A 78 -12.88 -2.90 -6.34
C PRO A 78 -12.06 -3.52 -5.20
N TRP A 79 -10.89 -2.97 -4.91
CA TRP A 79 -10.11 -3.37 -3.75
C TRP A 79 -10.68 -2.75 -2.47
N ARG A 80 -10.60 -3.49 -1.39
CA ARG A 80 -11.04 -2.99 -0.09
C ARG A 80 -10.06 -1.96 0.45
N VAL A 81 -10.57 -1.05 1.28
CA VAL A 81 -9.75 -0.12 2.06
C VAL A 81 -9.51 -0.74 3.42
N ALA A 82 -8.25 -0.87 3.83
CA ALA A 82 -7.90 -1.46 5.11
C ALA A 82 -8.11 -0.48 6.27
N TYR A 83 -7.77 0.79 6.09
CA TYR A 83 -7.87 1.82 7.13
C TYR A 83 -9.04 2.79 6.82
N PRO A 84 -9.79 3.27 7.85
CA PRO A 84 -9.68 2.90 9.25
C PRO A 84 -10.40 1.60 9.60
N ILE A 85 -9.98 0.97 10.70
CA ILE A 85 -10.71 -0.10 11.39
C ILE A 85 -11.49 0.46 12.58
N SER A 86 -12.43 -0.31 13.12
CA SER A 86 -13.21 0.10 14.28
C SER A 86 -12.35 0.13 15.56
N PHE A 87 -12.78 0.92 16.53
CA PHE A 87 -12.12 1.02 17.84
C PHE A 87 -12.04 -0.35 18.57
N VAL A 88 -13.04 -1.19 18.42
CA VAL A 88 -13.04 -2.56 18.97
C VAL A 88 -11.91 -3.37 18.35
N GLN A 89 -11.79 -3.32 17.02
CA GLN A 89 -10.72 -4.01 16.29
C GLN A 89 -9.32 -3.51 16.67
N MET A 90 -9.16 -2.19 16.84
CA MET A 90 -7.90 -1.60 17.31
C MET A 90 -7.52 -2.18 18.68
N ARG A 91 -8.44 -2.18 19.65
CA ARG A 91 -8.19 -2.72 20.98
C ARG A 91 -7.83 -4.21 20.97
N GLU A 92 -8.47 -5.00 20.12
CA GLU A 92 -8.14 -6.43 19.98
C GLU A 92 -6.71 -6.64 19.46
N VAL A 93 -6.25 -5.80 18.51
CA VAL A 93 -4.88 -5.85 18.02
C VAL A 93 -3.91 -5.39 19.10
N MET A 94 -4.17 -4.27 19.77
CA MET A 94 -3.32 -3.75 20.84
C MET A 94 -3.15 -4.75 21.99
N ALA A 95 -4.20 -5.48 22.34
CA ALA A 95 -4.15 -6.52 23.37
C ALA A 95 -3.21 -7.70 23.01
N LYS A 96 -3.05 -7.98 21.70
CA LYS A 96 -2.13 -9.02 21.22
C LYS A 96 -0.66 -8.58 21.19
N TYR A 97 -0.43 -7.27 21.14
CA TYR A 97 0.91 -6.69 20.99
C TYR A 97 1.13 -5.58 22.01
N PRO A 98 1.16 -5.91 23.31
CA PRO A 98 1.30 -4.91 24.37
C PRO A 98 2.64 -4.18 24.26
N GLY A 99 2.61 -2.85 24.39
CA GLY A 99 3.80 -2.00 24.38
C GLY A 99 4.33 -1.61 22.99
N ILE A 100 3.66 -2.04 21.89
CA ILE A 100 4.06 -1.64 20.54
C ILE A 100 3.40 -0.32 20.13
N PHE A 101 2.15 -0.12 20.53
CA PHE A 101 1.33 1.00 20.10
C PHE A 101 1.27 2.05 21.19
N LEU A 102 1.68 3.27 20.83
CA LEU A 102 1.69 4.43 21.72
C LEU A 102 0.50 5.35 21.46
N ASP A 103 0.05 5.43 20.21
CA ASP A 103 -1.03 6.32 19.76
C ASP A 103 -1.92 5.63 18.72
N GLU A 104 -3.25 5.62 18.98
CA GLU A 104 -4.23 5.03 18.06
C GLU A 104 -4.30 5.77 16.72
N VAL A 105 -3.96 7.06 16.68
CA VAL A 105 -4.00 7.88 15.46
C VAL A 105 -2.77 7.66 14.60
N GLU A 106 -1.58 7.69 15.21
CA GLU A 106 -0.31 7.49 14.50
C GLU A 106 -0.17 6.04 14.04
N ASP A 107 -0.54 5.10 14.90
CA ASP A 107 -0.41 3.67 14.65
C ASP A 107 -1.59 3.06 13.88
N GLY A 108 -2.60 3.85 13.54
CA GLY A 108 -3.85 3.37 12.95
C GLY A 108 -3.68 2.54 11.68
N LYS A 109 -2.73 2.90 10.80
CA LYS A 109 -2.41 2.09 9.61
C LYS A 109 -1.81 0.73 10.01
N THR A 110 -0.92 0.70 11.00
CA THR A 110 -0.29 -0.55 11.49
C THR A 110 -1.32 -1.47 12.13
N LEU A 111 -2.20 -0.91 12.97
CA LEU A 111 -3.30 -1.65 13.58
C LEU A 111 -4.22 -2.27 12.52
N ALA A 112 -4.54 -1.51 11.47
CA ALA A 112 -5.34 -2.00 10.35
C ALA A 112 -4.62 -3.10 9.55
N ALA A 113 -3.31 -2.94 9.29
CA ALA A 113 -2.52 -3.95 8.61
C ALA A 113 -2.49 -5.27 9.38
N ILE A 114 -2.25 -5.23 10.69
CA ILE A 114 -2.27 -6.41 11.55
C ILE A 114 -3.64 -7.06 11.55
N TRP A 115 -4.71 -6.27 11.69
CA TRP A 115 -6.09 -6.77 11.69
C TRP A 115 -6.42 -7.54 10.41
N HIS A 116 -6.07 -6.98 9.25
CA HIS A 116 -6.39 -7.56 7.96
C HIS A 116 -5.41 -8.64 7.47
N SER A 117 -4.22 -8.73 8.08
CA SER A 117 -3.23 -9.75 7.69
C SER A 117 -3.70 -11.18 8.00
N GLY A 118 -4.45 -11.39 9.07
CA GLY A 118 -5.05 -12.69 9.37
C GLY A 118 -4.08 -13.87 9.23
N ASN A 119 -4.60 -14.97 8.69
CA ASN A 119 -3.87 -16.22 8.51
C ASN A 119 -3.40 -16.37 7.06
N VAL A 120 -2.37 -15.57 6.68
CA VAL A 120 -1.74 -15.60 5.34
C VAL A 120 -0.27 -16.00 5.46
N ASP A 121 0.30 -16.45 4.35
CA ASP A 121 1.69 -16.90 4.31
C ASP A 121 2.67 -15.73 4.24
N ARG A 122 2.23 -14.60 3.65
CA ARG A 122 3.04 -13.39 3.50
C ARG A 122 2.19 -12.12 3.56
N VAL A 123 2.75 -11.09 4.13
CA VAL A 123 2.24 -9.73 4.13
C VAL A 123 3.25 -8.83 3.45
N VAL A 124 2.81 -8.09 2.42
CA VAL A 124 3.61 -7.08 1.74
C VAL A 124 2.94 -5.73 1.96
N TRP A 125 3.68 -4.77 2.47
CA TRP A 125 3.19 -3.41 2.65
C TRP A 125 4.10 -2.43 1.92
N ILE A 126 3.53 -1.67 0.97
CA ILE A 126 4.23 -0.69 0.15
C ILE A 126 3.74 0.69 0.56
N GLU A 127 4.68 1.54 0.99
CA GLU A 127 4.42 2.85 1.58
C GLU A 127 5.61 3.78 1.28
N ASP A 128 5.41 5.10 1.26
CA ASP A 128 6.50 6.06 1.18
C ASP A 128 7.19 6.27 2.54
N GLY A 129 6.48 6.10 3.66
CA GLY A 129 7.04 6.18 5.00
C GLY A 129 6.32 5.29 5.99
N PHE A 130 7.06 4.49 6.75
CA PHE A 130 6.49 3.58 7.75
C PHE A 130 6.54 4.20 9.15
N PRO A 131 5.45 4.09 9.94
CA PRO A 131 5.51 4.39 11.37
C PRO A 131 6.40 3.39 12.10
N GLU A 132 6.94 3.79 13.25
CA GLU A 132 7.83 2.92 14.07
C GLU A 132 7.15 1.60 14.44
N SER A 133 5.86 1.62 14.74
CA SER A 133 5.07 0.43 15.04
C SER A 133 5.05 -0.59 13.89
N ALA A 134 5.02 -0.13 12.64
CA ALA A 134 5.09 -1.02 11.48
C ALA A 134 6.47 -1.69 11.36
N ILE A 135 7.53 -0.90 11.57
CA ILE A 135 8.90 -1.41 11.57
C ILE A 135 9.10 -2.43 12.70
N PHE A 136 8.55 -2.16 13.87
CA PHE A 136 8.61 -3.06 15.01
C PHE A 136 7.83 -4.35 14.75
N TRP A 137 6.61 -4.24 14.22
CA TRP A 137 5.80 -5.40 13.84
C TRP A 137 6.53 -6.29 12.83
N ALA A 138 7.14 -5.72 11.79
CA ALA A 138 7.89 -6.48 10.80
C ALA A 138 9.12 -7.22 11.39
N LYS A 139 9.69 -6.74 12.50
CA LYS A 139 10.75 -7.46 13.23
C LYS A 139 10.22 -8.66 14.04
N LEU A 140 8.96 -8.59 14.47
CA LEU A 140 8.32 -9.66 15.26
C LEU A 140 7.65 -10.72 14.40
N ASP A 141 7.19 -10.37 13.21
CA ASP A 141 6.46 -11.25 12.31
C ASP A 141 7.21 -11.40 10.98
N ASN A 142 7.88 -12.52 10.81
CA ASN A 142 8.71 -12.82 9.64
C ASN A 142 7.93 -12.94 8.32
N ARG A 143 6.59 -12.95 8.38
CA ARG A 143 5.74 -12.90 7.19
C ARG A 143 5.68 -11.51 6.58
N VAL A 144 6.05 -10.47 7.33
CA VAL A 144 5.89 -9.06 6.95
C VAL A 144 7.09 -8.55 6.20
N THR A 145 6.84 -8.02 5.01
CA THR A 145 7.82 -7.33 4.18
C THR A 145 7.37 -5.89 3.97
N LEU A 146 8.15 -4.93 4.46
CA LEU A 146 7.92 -3.50 4.23
C LEU A 146 8.77 -3.03 3.04
N ILE A 147 8.15 -2.35 2.09
CA ILE A 147 8.82 -1.81 0.92
C ILE A 147 8.57 -0.30 0.85
N SER A 148 9.61 0.48 1.12
CA SER A 148 9.56 1.93 0.95
C SER A 148 9.74 2.29 -0.53
N THR A 149 8.96 3.29 -0.98
CA THR A 149 9.06 3.89 -2.32
C THR A 149 9.76 5.25 -2.30
N LEU A 150 10.39 5.62 -1.18
CA LEU A 150 11.28 6.77 -1.14
C LEU A 150 12.64 6.43 -1.75
N HIS A 151 13.25 7.40 -2.41
CA HIS A 151 14.62 7.29 -2.87
C HIS A 151 15.56 7.06 -1.68
N GLU A 152 16.51 6.15 -1.80
CA GLU A 152 17.34 5.70 -0.67
C GLU A 152 18.23 6.81 -0.09
N CYS A 153 18.76 7.67 -0.98
CA CYS A 153 19.74 8.70 -0.58
C CYS A 153 19.11 9.97 0.00
N ASP A 154 18.12 10.54 -0.70
CA ASP A 154 17.57 11.86 -0.36
C ASP A 154 16.13 11.81 0.18
N ARG A 155 15.54 10.61 0.25
CA ARG A 155 14.19 10.37 0.76
C ARG A 155 13.09 11.11 -0.02
N THR A 156 13.34 11.46 -1.27
CA THR A 156 12.31 12.02 -2.16
C THR A 156 11.27 10.95 -2.51
N GLN A 157 10.05 11.39 -2.80
CA GLN A 157 8.97 10.51 -3.25
C GLN A 157 9.17 10.18 -4.73
N ILE A 158 9.55 8.93 -5.01
CA ILE A 158 9.76 8.44 -6.36
C ILE A 158 8.70 7.45 -6.83
N GLY A 159 7.88 6.95 -5.90
CA GLY A 159 6.85 5.97 -6.17
C GLY A 159 7.38 4.64 -6.71
N ILE A 160 6.47 3.84 -7.27
CA ILE A 160 6.83 2.59 -7.97
C ILE A 160 7.47 2.94 -9.31
N ASN A 161 8.72 2.53 -9.51
CA ASN A 161 9.51 2.85 -10.70
C ASN A 161 10.45 1.70 -11.07
N ALA A 162 11.29 1.92 -12.11
CA ALA A 162 12.22 0.90 -12.60
C ALA A 162 13.27 0.43 -11.58
N GLU A 163 13.58 1.25 -10.55
CA GLU A 163 14.60 0.89 -9.55
C GLU A 163 14.05 -0.06 -8.46
N ASN A 164 12.75 0.01 -8.17
CA ASN A 164 12.14 -0.76 -7.08
C ASN A 164 11.12 -1.82 -7.53
N ILE A 165 10.69 -1.81 -8.80
CA ILE A 165 9.64 -2.69 -9.30
C ILE A 165 10.02 -4.17 -9.19
N ASP A 166 11.26 -4.55 -9.51
CA ASP A 166 11.72 -5.95 -9.43
C ASP A 166 11.62 -6.49 -8.00
N ARG A 167 12.01 -5.70 -7.01
CA ARG A 167 11.89 -6.05 -5.58
C ARG A 167 10.43 -6.22 -5.17
N ILE A 168 9.55 -5.34 -5.66
CA ILE A 168 8.11 -5.40 -5.41
C ILE A 168 7.52 -6.66 -6.02
N PHE A 169 7.83 -6.96 -7.28
CA PHE A 169 7.33 -8.14 -7.98
C PHE A 169 7.81 -9.44 -7.33
N ALA A 170 9.10 -9.48 -6.94
CA ALA A 170 9.64 -10.63 -6.21
C ALA A 170 8.93 -10.86 -4.86
N ALA A 171 8.65 -9.80 -4.10
CA ALA A 171 7.94 -9.89 -2.84
C ALA A 171 6.49 -10.39 -3.00
N LEU A 172 5.85 -10.09 -4.13
CA LEU A 172 4.49 -10.48 -4.47
C LEU A 172 4.39 -11.79 -5.28
N ASN A 173 5.52 -12.43 -5.59
CA ASN A 173 5.59 -13.57 -6.51
C ASN A 173 4.92 -13.29 -7.88
N LEU A 174 5.00 -12.05 -8.35
CA LEU A 174 4.55 -11.64 -9.67
C LEU A 174 5.70 -11.76 -10.66
N LYS A 175 5.34 -11.92 -11.96
CA LYS A 175 6.29 -11.83 -13.07
C LYS A 175 5.99 -10.56 -13.85
N LEU A 176 7.04 -9.92 -14.33
CA LEU A 176 6.93 -8.91 -15.38
C LEU A 176 6.67 -9.65 -16.70
N ASP A 177 5.53 -9.37 -17.31
CA ASP A 177 5.18 -9.88 -18.65
C ASP A 177 5.88 -9.04 -19.71
#